data_968911a47b68921d3a4f4cfa786a25bc
#
_entry.id   968911a47b68921d3a4f4cfa786a25bc
#
_cell.length_a   1.000
_cell.length_b   1.000
_cell.length_c   1.000
_cell.angle_alpha   90.00
_cell.angle_beta   90.00
_cell.angle_gamma   90.00
#
_symmetry.space_group_name_H-M   'P 1'
#
loop_
_entity.id
_entity.type
_entity.pdbx_description
1 polymer ?
#
loop_
_entity_poly.entity_id
_entity_poly.type
_entity_poly.pdbx_seq_one_letter_code
_entity_poly.pdbx_strand_id
1 'polypeptide(L)'
;MTMRELLSEIFESLKQNRLRTVLTGFSVAWGIFMLVVLLGSGNGLKNGLMENFGSQMINSGSIYGGYTTISYGGFNMYREVYLRNEDLDIILDEFGSYVKDISAKAWYNSVTARFGDMTITAGVEGVTPERAPMLGEVMLYGRYINALDMKTRRKVAVVDENIVKVLFKGNDPVGETLMMNDVPYKIVGVLKTDKFSTWPSICIPLSTGQLIYSKGDEKLSEATFVFQDNITEDDVPQFEQALRTRMSKKYGFSPDDMSVFYIWNNMENYKSVMTVFRALTIFIWMIGIGTLMAGIVGVANIMLVTVRERTFEIGIRKALGASPRSVVGMILAEAVVITALFGYIGMCAGVGVMEGVNRYLITTASEADSGGIFSSISFFKDPTLDITIVVSATVVLIVAGVIAGYIPARRAARVKTIDALRDSL
;
A
#
# COMPACT_ATOMS: atom_id res chain seq x y z
N MET A 1 -48.68 13.43 6.18
CA MET A 1 -48.21 12.06 5.91
C MET A 1 -47.02 11.78 6.81
N THR A 2 -47.13 10.85 7.70
CA THR A 2 -46.05 10.47 8.61
C THR A 2 -45.01 9.63 7.89
N MET A 3 -43.75 9.64 8.34
CA MET A 3 -42.68 8.80 7.76
C MET A 3 -43.08 7.31 7.70
N ARG A 4 -43.90 6.88 8.68
CA ARG A 4 -44.36 5.49 8.79
C ARG A 4 -45.40 5.12 7.73
N GLU A 5 -46.28 6.04 7.37
CA GLU A 5 -47.25 5.89 6.28
C GLU A 5 -46.56 5.83 4.92
N LEU A 6 -45.53 6.67 4.71
CA LEU A 6 -44.69 6.66 3.51
C LEU A 6 -43.98 5.31 3.32
N LEU A 7 -43.37 4.77 4.37
CA LEU A 7 -42.67 3.50 4.31
C LEU A 7 -43.64 2.32 4.06
N SER A 8 -44.83 2.32 4.66
CA SER A 8 -45.83 1.25 4.43
C SER A 8 -46.33 1.26 2.99
N GLU A 9 -46.57 2.45 2.42
CA GLU A 9 -47.03 2.64 1.02
C GLU A 9 -45.94 2.20 0.02
N ILE A 10 -44.66 2.50 0.31
CA ILE A 10 -43.53 2.02 -0.48
C ILE A 10 -43.43 0.50 -0.42
N PHE A 11 -43.57 -0.12 0.75
CA PHE A 11 -43.53 -1.58 0.91
C PHE A 11 -44.66 -2.30 0.16
N GLU A 12 -45.87 -1.75 0.16
CA GLU A 12 -46.99 -2.29 -0.64
C GLU A 12 -46.76 -2.19 -2.16
N SER A 13 -46.19 -1.07 -2.59
CA SER A 13 -45.79 -0.84 -3.98
C SER A 13 -44.76 -1.85 -4.46
N LEU A 14 -43.76 -2.13 -3.64
CA LEU A 14 -42.71 -3.14 -3.92
C LEU A 14 -43.27 -4.56 -4.01
N LYS A 15 -44.36 -4.86 -3.31
CA LYS A 15 -45.01 -6.18 -3.24
C LYS A 15 -45.88 -6.48 -4.49
N GLN A 16 -46.42 -5.47 -5.14
CA GLN A 16 -47.29 -5.62 -6.30
C GLN A 16 -46.55 -6.08 -7.57
N ASN A 17 -45.28 -5.66 -7.78
CA ASN A 17 -44.48 -6.01 -8.96
C ASN A 17 -43.06 -6.55 -8.58
N ARG A 18 -43.03 -7.64 -7.80
CA ARG A 18 -41.81 -8.18 -7.19
C ARG A 18 -40.66 -8.42 -8.15
N LEU A 19 -40.93 -9.08 -9.30
CA LEU A 19 -39.87 -9.44 -10.25
C LEU A 19 -39.16 -8.19 -10.84
N ARG A 20 -39.96 -7.16 -11.19
CA ARG A 20 -39.45 -5.93 -11.76
C ARG A 20 -38.61 -5.15 -10.73
N THR A 21 -39.12 -5.05 -9.50
CA THR A 21 -38.42 -4.36 -8.40
C THR A 21 -37.11 -5.05 -8.04
N VAL A 22 -37.11 -6.38 -7.97
CA VAL A 22 -35.89 -7.17 -7.66
C VAL A 22 -34.85 -7.03 -8.78
N LEU A 23 -35.25 -7.15 -10.06
CA LEU A 23 -34.32 -7.02 -11.19
C LEU A 23 -33.64 -5.63 -11.22
N THR A 24 -34.40 -4.59 -10.92
CA THR A 24 -33.84 -3.23 -10.92
C THR A 24 -33.02 -2.95 -9.69
N GLY A 25 -33.52 -3.36 -8.54
CA GLY A 25 -32.77 -3.24 -7.30
C GLY A 25 -31.46 -4.02 -7.36
N PHE A 26 -31.47 -5.19 -8.00
CA PHE A 26 -30.27 -5.98 -8.26
C PHE A 26 -29.23 -5.20 -9.06
N SER A 27 -29.62 -4.44 -10.09
CA SER A 27 -28.67 -3.64 -10.87
C SER A 27 -27.95 -2.59 -10.03
N VAL A 28 -28.67 -1.93 -9.10
CA VAL A 28 -28.08 -0.97 -8.17
C VAL A 28 -27.22 -1.67 -7.13
N ALA A 29 -27.74 -2.77 -6.55
CA ALA A 29 -26.99 -3.58 -5.57
C ALA A 29 -25.69 -4.11 -6.18
N TRP A 30 -25.73 -4.61 -7.41
CA TRP A 30 -24.56 -5.09 -8.14
C TRP A 30 -23.54 -3.97 -8.38
N GLY A 31 -23.98 -2.78 -8.79
CA GLY A 31 -23.10 -1.63 -9.00
C GLY A 31 -22.35 -1.22 -7.75
N ILE A 32 -23.05 -1.12 -6.61
CA ILE A 32 -22.42 -0.82 -5.31
C ILE A 32 -21.55 -1.97 -4.83
N PHE A 33 -21.99 -3.22 -4.97
CA PHE A 33 -21.21 -4.40 -4.65
C PHE A 33 -19.86 -4.40 -5.39
N MET A 34 -19.88 -4.21 -6.70
CA MET A 34 -18.65 -4.16 -7.51
C MET A 34 -17.75 -2.99 -7.12
N LEU A 35 -18.34 -1.81 -6.85
CA LEU A 35 -17.56 -0.65 -6.39
C LEU A 35 -16.83 -0.96 -5.08
N VAL A 36 -17.54 -1.54 -4.10
CA VAL A 36 -17.00 -1.89 -2.78
C VAL A 36 -15.89 -2.94 -2.90
N VAL A 37 -16.11 -3.99 -3.70
CA VAL A 37 -15.13 -5.07 -3.92
C VAL A 37 -13.88 -4.52 -4.61
N LEU A 38 -14.04 -3.71 -5.66
CA LEU A 38 -12.90 -3.13 -6.38
C LEU A 38 -12.09 -2.16 -5.51
N LEU A 39 -12.76 -1.28 -4.74
CA LEU A 39 -12.07 -0.37 -3.83
C LEU A 39 -11.38 -1.12 -2.68
N GLY A 40 -12.03 -2.13 -2.12
CA GLY A 40 -11.43 -3.00 -1.10
C GLY A 40 -10.22 -3.76 -1.63
N SER A 41 -10.31 -4.29 -2.86
CA SER A 41 -9.18 -4.96 -3.53
C SER A 41 -8.01 -3.99 -3.79
N GLY A 42 -8.31 -2.76 -4.24
CA GLY A 42 -7.31 -1.71 -4.42
C GLY A 42 -6.61 -1.34 -3.10
N ASN A 43 -7.37 -1.23 -2.00
CA ASN A 43 -6.81 -1.00 -0.67
C ASN A 43 -5.96 -2.17 -0.17
N GLY A 44 -6.41 -3.40 -0.35
CA GLY A 44 -5.66 -4.59 0.02
C GLY A 44 -4.30 -4.67 -0.69
N LEU A 45 -4.27 -4.36 -1.98
CA LEU A 45 -3.03 -4.29 -2.75
C LEU A 45 -2.13 -3.14 -2.29
N LYS A 46 -2.70 -1.95 -2.05
CA LYS A 46 -1.97 -0.81 -1.50
C LYS A 46 -1.35 -1.14 -0.14
N ASN A 47 -2.13 -1.69 0.78
CA ASN A 47 -1.66 -2.03 2.13
C ASN A 47 -0.56 -3.10 2.11
N GLY A 48 -0.71 -4.12 1.26
CA GLY A 48 0.31 -5.16 1.08
C GLY A 48 1.64 -4.59 0.55
N LEU A 49 1.59 -3.65 -0.39
CA LEU A 49 2.80 -2.99 -0.89
C LEU A 49 3.36 -1.98 0.11
N MET A 50 2.51 -1.22 0.80
CA MET A 50 2.95 -0.22 1.79
C MET A 50 3.62 -0.83 3.02
N GLU A 51 3.20 -2.02 3.45
CA GLU A 51 3.87 -2.73 4.55
C GLU A 51 5.35 -3.02 4.24
N ASN A 52 5.66 -3.20 2.96
CA ASN A 52 7.01 -3.48 2.51
C ASN A 52 7.90 -2.23 2.49
N PHE A 53 7.31 -1.03 2.36
CA PHE A 53 8.11 0.21 2.39
C PHE A 53 8.54 0.62 3.80
N GLY A 54 7.89 0.17 4.87
CA GLY A 54 8.16 0.61 6.24
C GLY A 54 8.09 2.14 6.41
N SER A 55 7.62 2.64 7.52
CA SER A 55 7.45 4.08 7.73
C SER A 55 8.77 4.88 7.74
N GLN A 56 9.88 4.23 8.09
CA GLN A 56 11.21 4.87 8.15
C GLN A 56 11.96 4.83 6.81
N MET A 57 11.66 3.86 5.94
CA MET A 57 12.30 3.76 4.63
C MET A 57 11.80 4.81 3.61
N ILE A 58 10.63 5.39 3.81
CA ILE A 58 10.06 6.37 2.86
C ILE A 58 10.95 7.61 2.75
N ASN A 59 11.42 8.12 3.90
CA ASN A 59 12.26 9.32 3.96
C ASN A 59 13.77 8.99 3.92
N SER A 60 14.16 8.05 3.06
CA SER A 60 15.54 7.59 2.97
C SER A 60 16.00 7.44 1.53
N GLY A 61 17.32 7.35 1.37
CA GLY A 61 17.96 7.00 0.13
C GLY A 61 19.19 6.15 0.36
N SER A 62 19.64 5.47 -0.68
CA SER A 62 20.87 4.68 -0.64
C SER A 62 21.77 5.06 -1.81
N ILE A 63 23.07 5.10 -1.55
CA ILE A 63 24.11 5.35 -2.55
C ILE A 63 24.90 4.07 -2.74
N TYR A 64 25.05 3.67 -3.98
CA TYR A 64 25.83 2.51 -4.38
C TYR A 64 27.01 2.95 -5.23
N GLY A 65 28.19 2.35 -5.02
CA GLY A 65 29.33 2.53 -5.91
C GLY A 65 29.09 1.85 -7.28
N GLY A 66 29.76 2.34 -8.31
CA GLY A 66 29.61 1.84 -9.67
C GLY A 66 30.85 2.03 -10.52
N TYR A 67 30.65 2.09 -11.84
CA TYR A 67 31.72 2.21 -12.83
C TYR A 67 31.62 3.52 -13.60
N THR A 68 32.78 4.12 -13.91
CA THR A 68 32.82 5.31 -14.79
C THR A 68 32.44 4.90 -16.22
N THR A 69 31.56 5.68 -16.85
CA THR A 69 31.19 5.51 -18.28
C THR A 69 31.74 6.63 -19.14
N ILE A 70 32.25 7.69 -18.53
CA ILE A 70 32.83 8.86 -19.21
C ILE A 70 34.30 9.01 -18.81
N SER A 71 35.18 9.16 -19.78
CA SER A 71 36.59 9.52 -19.51
C SER A 71 36.66 10.96 -19.01
N TYR A 72 37.34 11.20 -17.89
CA TYR A 72 37.40 12.51 -17.26
C TYR A 72 38.71 12.72 -16.50
N GLY A 73 39.30 13.91 -16.60
CA GLY A 73 40.48 14.29 -15.82
C GLY A 73 41.72 13.39 -16.08
N GLY A 74 41.84 12.74 -17.23
CA GLY A 74 42.93 11.82 -17.52
C GLY A 74 42.67 10.37 -17.08
N PHE A 75 41.54 10.09 -16.51
CA PHE A 75 41.14 8.72 -16.13
C PHE A 75 40.28 8.05 -17.23
N ASN A 76 40.53 6.77 -17.45
CA ASN A 76 39.78 5.96 -18.42
C ASN A 76 38.37 5.60 -17.91
N MET A 77 37.48 5.22 -18.86
CA MET A 77 36.19 4.58 -18.59
C MET A 77 36.35 3.25 -17.89
N TYR A 78 35.25 2.75 -17.33
CA TYR A 78 35.12 1.44 -16.64
C TYR A 78 35.98 1.28 -15.38
N ARG A 79 36.34 2.39 -14.75
CA ARG A 79 37.00 2.39 -13.45
C ARG A 79 35.96 2.23 -12.36
N GLU A 80 36.16 1.26 -11.48
CA GLU A 80 35.32 1.10 -10.28
C GLU A 80 35.55 2.25 -9.30
N VAL A 81 34.48 2.80 -8.77
CA VAL A 81 34.49 3.81 -7.72
C VAL A 81 33.57 3.34 -6.60
N TYR A 82 34.11 3.22 -5.42
CA TYR A 82 33.39 2.82 -4.21
C TYR A 82 33.40 3.96 -3.21
N LEU A 83 32.32 4.04 -2.41
CA LEU A 83 32.30 4.83 -1.20
C LEU A 83 33.30 4.25 -0.20
N ARG A 84 33.83 5.11 0.68
CA ARG A 84 34.70 4.75 1.79
C ARG A 84 34.14 5.25 3.10
N ASN A 85 34.68 4.78 4.22
CA ASN A 85 34.22 5.20 5.55
C ASN A 85 34.23 6.72 5.71
N GLU A 86 35.28 7.40 5.24
CA GLU A 86 35.41 8.86 5.28
C GLU A 86 34.33 9.64 4.50
N ASP A 87 33.65 8.99 3.53
CA ASP A 87 32.57 9.64 2.79
C ASP A 87 31.32 9.80 3.64
N LEU A 88 31.13 8.92 4.63
CA LEU A 88 30.01 9.05 5.56
C LEU A 88 30.12 10.32 6.38
N ASP A 89 31.33 10.62 6.88
CA ASP A 89 31.60 11.83 7.64
C ASP A 89 31.44 13.07 6.75
N ILE A 90 31.96 13.03 5.51
CA ILE A 90 31.76 14.12 4.53
C ILE A 90 30.29 14.38 4.27
N ILE A 91 29.47 13.33 4.11
CA ILE A 91 28.04 13.48 3.84
C ILE A 91 27.34 14.09 5.05
N LEU A 92 27.64 13.64 6.26
CA LEU A 92 27.03 14.20 7.47
C LEU A 92 27.46 15.65 7.73
N ASP A 93 28.74 15.98 7.55
CA ASP A 93 29.28 17.31 7.84
C ASP A 93 28.87 18.35 6.79
N GLU A 94 29.01 18.02 5.50
CA GLU A 94 28.75 18.98 4.43
C GLU A 94 27.26 19.03 4.02
N PHE A 95 26.51 17.94 4.19
CA PHE A 95 25.10 17.82 3.78
C PHE A 95 24.14 17.61 4.97
N GLY A 96 24.53 17.93 6.19
CA GLY A 96 23.70 17.80 7.39
C GLY A 96 22.39 18.62 7.36
N SER A 97 22.27 19.60 6.45
CA SER A 97 20.99 20.28 6.18
C SER A 97 19.98 19.40 5.43
N TYR A 98 20.44 18.40 4.68
CA TYR A 98 19.62 17.43 3.96
C TYR A 98 19.55 16.10 4.68
N VAL A 99 20.67 15.62 5.22
CA VAL A 99 20.82 14.28 5.79
C VAL A 99 20.82 14.37 7.32
N LYS A 100 19.92 13.61 7.95
CA LYS A 100 19.76 13.51 9.39
C LYS A 100 20.69 12.46 9.99
N ASP A 101 20.78 11.32 9.33
CA ASP A 101 21.55 10.18 9.78
C ASP A 101 22.02 9.35 8.58
N ILE A 102 23.12 8.61 8.74
CA ILE A 102 23.69 7.77 7.69
C ILE A 102 24.19 6.46 8.27
N SER A 103 24.01 5.38 7.51
CA SER A 103 24.54 4.07 7.83
C SER A 103 25.29 3.49 6.64
N ALA A 104 26.18 2.54 6.88
CA ALA A 104 26.92 1.89 5.82
C ALA A 104 26.80 0.37 5.89
N LYS A 105 26.92 -0.21 4.71
CA LYS A 105 26.98 -1.65 4.52
C LYS A 105 28.07 -2.03 3.51
N ALA A 106 28.81 -3.07 3.83
CA ALA A 106 29.74 -3.72 2.91
C ALA A 106 29.35 -5.19 2.74
N TRP A 107 29.15 -5.62 1.51
CA TRP A 107 28.90 -7.01 1.20
C TRP A 107 30.22 -7.77 1.03
N TYR A 108 30.27 -8.94 1.63
CA TYR A 108 31.39 -9.87 1.49
C TYR A 108 30.91 -11.14 0.79
N ASN A 109 31.88 -11.97 0.38
CA ASN A 109 31.54 -13.25 -0.21
C ASN A 109 30.76 -14.13 0.75
N SER A 110 29.93 -15.00 0.21
CA SER A 110 29.20 -15.99 1.00
C SER A 110 30.17 -16.89 1.76
N VAL A 111 29.79 -17.24 2.98
CA VAL A 111 30.57 -18.12 3.85
C VAL A 111 29.77 -19.37 4.18
N THR A 112 30.49 -20.43 4.50
CA THR A 112 29.89 -21.59 5.16
C THR A 112 29.84 -21.31 6.66
N ALA A 113 28.65 -21.13 7.18
CA ALA A 113 28.40 -20.98 8.61
C ALA A 113 28.10 -22.37 9.20
N ARG A 114 28.76 -22.74 10.31
CA ARG A 114 28.65 -24.04 10.95
C ARG A 114 28.37 -23.89 12.45
N PHE A 115 27.45 -24.73 12.95
CA PHE A 115 27.20 -24.92 14.36
C PHE A 115 27.02 -26.43 14.62
N GLY A 116 27.93 -27.04 15.43
CA GLY A 116 28.01 -28.50 15.56
C GLY A 116 28.22 -29.16 14.20
N ASP A 117 27.36 -30.11 13.85
CA ASP A 117 27.38 -30.82 12.57
C ASP A 117 26.53 -30.17 11.48
N MET A 118 25.79 -29.12 11.82
CA MET A 118 24.91 -28.42 10.88
C MET A 118 25.66 -27.29 10.16
N THR A 119 25.41 -27.17 8.86
CA THR A 119 26.01 -26.12 8.03
C THR A 119 24.98 -25.42 7.16
N ILE A 120 25.21 -24.13 6.88
CA ILE A 120 24.44 -23.34 5.93
C ILE A 120 25.37 -22.38 5.18
N THR A 121 25.08 -22.13 3.92
CA THR A 121 25.76 -21.04 3.19
C THR A 121 24.97 -19.75 3.38
N ALA A 122 25.64 -18.70 3.85
CA ALA A 122 25.02 -17.40 4.13
C ALA A 122 25.88 -16.27 3.59
N GLY A 123 25.24 -15.16 3.21
CA GLY A 123 25.90 -13.90 2.89
C GLY A 123 26.43 -13.24 4.16
N VAL A 124 27.56 -12.56 4.08
CA VAL A 124 28.11 -11.78 5.19
C VAL A 124 28.02 -10.31 4.87
N GLU A 125 27.43 -9.55 5.78
CA GLU A 125 27.27 -8.11 5.68
C GLU A 125 27.99 -7.42 6.85
N GLY A 126 28.98 -6.58 6.52
CA GLY A 126 29.52 -5.64 7.49
C GLY A 126 28.61 -4.42 7.60
N VAL A 127 28.12 -4.12 8.80
CA VAL A 127 27.11 -3.06 8.99
C VAL A 127 27.50 -2.13 10.13
N THR A 128 27.00 -0.90 10.05
CA THR A 128 27.12 0.09 11.14
C THR A 128 25.95 -0.02 12.12
N PRO A 129 26.11 0.42 13.39
CA PRO A 129 25.07 0.32 14.42
C PRO A 129 23.77 1.05 14.09
N GLU A 130 23.86 2.14 13.35
CA GLU A 130 22.77 3.04 13.00
C GLU A 130 21.76 2.39 12.04
N ARG A 131 22.19 1.33 11.32
CA ARG A 131 21.39 0.68 10.28
C ARG A 131 20.06 0.14 10.79
N ALA A 132 20.07 -0.64 11.87
CA ALA A 132 18.86 -1.30 12.36
C ALA A 132 17.78 -0.29 12.78
N PRO A 133 18.05 0.74 13.60
CA PRO A 133 17.05 1.74 13.93
C PRO A 133 16.61 2.57 12.71
N MET A 134 17.52 2.86 11.77
CA MET A 134 17.20 3.62 10.56
C MET A 134 16.25 2.87 9.63
N LEU A 135 16.44 1.56 9.47
CA LEU A 135 15.63 0.73 8.58
C LEU A 135 14.44 0.06 9.28
N GLY A 136 14.30 0.26 10.60
CA GLY A 136 13.23 -0.37 11.38
C GLY A 136 13.38 -1.89 11.47
N GLU A 137 14.62 -2.41 11.40
CA GLU A 137 14.90 -3.83 11.52
C GLU A 137 14.44 -4.37 12.89
N VAL A 138 13.69 -5.46 12.90
CA VAL A 138 13.10 -6.02 14.12
C VAL A 138 13.98 -7.11 14.69
N MET A 139 14.40 -6.93 15.94
CA MET A 139 15.13 -7.94 16.69
C MET A 139 14.15 -8.97 17.29
N LEU A 140 14.39 -10.26 17.05
CA LEU A 140 13.66 -11.36 17.69
C LEU A 140 14.26 -11.74 19.04
N TYR A 141 15.60 -11.81 19.10
CA TYR A 141 16.35 -12.16 20.31
C TYR A 141 17.61 -11.29 20.39
N GLY A 142 18.06 -11.03 21.62
CA GLY A 142 19.33 -10.37 21.90
C GLY A 142 19.38 -8.90 21.51
N ARG A 143 20.52 -8.46 20.96
CA ARG A 143 20.79 -7.07 20.58
C ARG A 143 21.44 -6.97 19.21
N TYR A 144 21.34 -5.80 18.62
CA TYR A 144 22.08 -5.44 17.39
C TYR A 144 23.55 -5.11 17.69
N ILE A 145 24.34 -4.94 16.64
CA ILE A 145 25.71 -4.43 16.68
C ILE A 145 25.71 -3.02 17.29
N ASN A 146 26.69 -2.72 18.12
CA ASN A 146 26.83 -1.42 18.77
C ASN A 146 28.18 -0.76 18.50
N ALA A 147 28.31 0.52 18.89
CA ALA A 147 29.52 1.31 18.69
C ALA A 147 30.77 0.68 19.37
N LEU A 148 30.61 -0.03 20.50
CA LEU A 148 31.71 -0.71 21.16
C LEU A 148 32.20 -1.91 20.33
N ASP A 149 31.31 -2.67 19.71
CA ASP A 149 31.67 -3.78 18.83
C ASP A 149 32.46 -3.27 17.61
N MET A 150 32.04 -2.12 17.05
CA MET A 150 32.76 -1.42 15.97
C MET A 150 34.16 -0.97 16.41
N LYS A 151 34.24 -0.24 17.53
CA LYS A 151 35.51 0.35 18.04
C LYS A 151 36.55 -0.73 18.40
N THR A 152 36.10 -1.82 19.00
CA THR A 152 36.96 -2.92 19.44
C THR A 152 37.08 -4.07 18.44
N ARG A 153 36.47 -3.93 17.28
CA ARG A 153 36.48 -4.92 16.19
C ARG A 153 36.12 -6.32 16.69
N ARG A 154 35.03 -6.40 17.47
CA ARG A 154 34.60 -7.67 18.07
C ARG A 154 34.12 -8.65 17.00
N LYS A 155 34.45 -9.93 17.18
CA LYS A 155 33.91 -11.02 16.39
C LYS A 155 32.54 -11.42 16.95
N VAL A 156 31.56 -10.57 16.69
CA VAL A 156 30.14 -10.79 17.02
C VAL A 156 29.32 -10.87 15.75
N ALA A 157 28.24 -11.62 15.79
CA ALA A 157 27.32 -11.80 14.68
C ALA A 157 25.87 -11.61 15.11
N VAL A 158 25.08 -10.99 14.26
CA VAL A 158 23.63 -10.99 14.32
C VAL A 158 23.16 -11.81 13.13
N VAL A 159 22.39 -12.86 13.39
CA VAL A 159 21.95 -13.82 12.38
C VAL A 159 20.49 -13.62 12.03
N ASP A 160 20.12 -14.00 10.85
CA ASP A 160 18.75 -13.98 10.37
C ASP A 160 17.98 -15.19 10.92
N GLU A 161 16.68 -15.07 11.04
CA GLU A 161 15.76 -16.09 11.56
C GLU A 161 15.88 -17.43 10.79
N ASN A 162 16.13 -17.40 9.46
CA ASN A 162 16.28 -18.61 8.66
C ASN A 162 17.52 -19.41 9.07
N ILE A 163 18.60 -18.73 9.45
CA ILE A 163 19.81 -19.38 9.99
C ILE A 163 19.48 -20.09 11.31
N VAL A 164 18.67 -19.45 12.17
CA VAL A 164 18.24 -20.05 13.44
C VAL A 164 17.39 -21.30 13.21
N LYS A 165 16.46 -21.25 12.26
CA LYS A 165 15.63 -22.42 11.89
C LYS A 165 16.48 -23.61 11.45
N VAL A 166 17.52 -23.36 10.62
CA VAL A 166 18.38 -24.42 10.05
C VAL A 166 19.41 -24.90 11.03
N LEU A 167 20.22 -24.04 11.66
CA LEU A 167 21.35 -24.44 12.49
C LEU A 167 20.95 -24.74 13.94
N PHE A 168 19.94 -24.03 14.48
CA PHE A 168 19.56 -24.12 15.89
C PHE A 168 18.18 -24.74 16.10
N LYS A 169 17.53 -25.22 15.02
CA LYS A 169 16.20 -25.86 15.06
C LYS A 169 15.14 -24.96 15.74
N GLY A 170 15.28 -23.64 15.58
CA GLY A 170 14.37 -22.65 16.16
C GLY A 170 14.65 -22.25 17.62
N ASN A 171 15.67 -22.82 18.27
CA ASN A 171 16.08 -22.42 19.62
C ASN A 171 16.84 -21.10 19.60
N ASP A 172 16.80 -20.35 20.70
CA ASP A 172 17.54 -19.09 20.86
C ASP A 172 19.07 -19.34 20.78
N PRO A 173 19.77 -18.78 19.78
CA PRO A 173 21.19 -18.98 19.59
C PRO A 173 22.05 -17.92 20.30
N VAL A 174 21.47 -16.95 21.02
CA VAL A 174 22.22 -15.84 21.62
C VAL A 174 23.20 -16.35 22.66
N GLY A 175 24.47 -15.99 22.48
CA GLY A 175 25.55 -16.43 23.33
C GLY A 175 26.36 -17.60 22.78
N GLU A 176 25.81 -18.35 21.80
CA GLU A 176 26.49 -19.45 21.13
C GLU A 176 27.58 -18.93 20.16
N THR A 177 28.47 -19.84 19.77
CA THR A 177 29.56 -19.53 18.84
C THR A 177 29.29 -20.14 17.48
N LEU A 178 29.17 -19.28 16.47
CA LEU A 178 29.00 -19.65 15.07
C LEU A 178 30.39 -19.66 14.38
N MET A 179 30.73 -20.74 13.72
CA MET A 179 31.95 -20.80 12.91
C MET A 179 31.65 -20.34 11.49
N MET A 180 32.33 -19.29 11.04
CA MET A 180 32.22 -18.75 9.68
C MET A 180 33.55 -18.87 8.96
N ASN A 181 33.67 -19.78 7.99
CA ASN A 181 34.95 -20.14 7.35
C ASN A 181 36.09 -20.29 8.38
N ASP A 182 35.83 -21.11 9.40
CA ASP A 182 36.77 -21.40 10.50
C ASP A 182 37.12 -20.24 11.44
N VAL A 183 36.46 -19.11 11.30
CA VAL A 183 36.56 -17.97 12.22
C VAL A 183 35.37 -17.99 13.19
N PRO A 184 35.62 -18.03 14.54
CA PRO A 184 34.53 -18.03 15.51
C PRO A 184 33.93 -16.63 15.70
N TYR A 185 32.59 -16.56 15.65
CA TYR A 185 31.82 -15.37 15.98
C TYR A 185 30.82 -15.69 17.08
N LYS A 186 30.70 -14.82 18.06
CA LYS A 186 29.68 -14.94 19.11
C LYS A 186 28.37 -14.35 18.61
N ILE A 187 27.30 -15.11 18.63
CA ILE A 187 25.97 -14.63 18.29
C ILE A 187 25.47 -13.71 19.41
N VAL A 188 25.10 -12.48 19.05
CA VAL A 188 24.62 -11.45 20.00
C VAL A 188 23.16 -11.09 19.77
N GLY A 189 22.59 -11.49 18.66
CA GLY A 189 21.18 -11.26 18.36
C GLY A 189 20.68 -12.00 17.13
N VAL A 190 19.36 -11.95 16.96
CA VAL A 190 18.64 -12.54 15.83
C VAL A 190 17.74 -11.49 15.23
N LEU A 191 17.87 -11.23 13.95
CA LEU A 191 16.98 -10.39 13.17
C LEU A 191 15.81 -11.19 12.62
N LYS A 192 14.66 -10.60 12.59
CA LYS A 192 13.54 -11.10 11.80
C LYS A 192 13.93 -11.02 10.33
N THR A 193 13.75 -12.13 9.61
CA THR A 193 14.03 -12.16 8.17
C THR A 193 13.17 -11.14 7.43
N ASP A 194 13.79 -10.35 6.57
CA ASP A 194 13.06 -9.54 5.60
C ASP A 194 12.29 -10.46 4.64
N LYS A 195 11.01 -10.19 4.46
CA LYS A 195 10.12 -10.98 3.60
C LYS A 195 10.59 -11.08 2.15
N PHE A 196 11.40 -10.12 1.70
CA PHE A 196 11.98 -10.10 0.36
C PHE A 196 13.35 -10.75 0.26
N SER A 197 14.02 -11.00 1.39
CA SER A 197 15.31 -11.67 1.40
C SER A 197 15.13 -13.17 1.26
N THR A 198 15.49 -13.69 0.11
CA THR A 198 15.51 -15.14 -0.14
C THR A 198 16.83 -15.79 0.28
N TRP A 199 17.82 -15.00 0.65
CA TRP A 199 19.16 -15.46 0.97
C TRP A 199 19.48 -15.21 2.44
N PRO A 200 19.92 -16.25 3.20
CA PRO A 200 20.30 -16.08 4.60
C PRO A 200 21.46 -15.09 4.73
N SER A 201 21.36 -14.14 5.66
CA SER A 201 22.42 -13.16 5.89
C SER A 201 22.90 -13.14 7.34
N ILE A 202 24.17 -12.81 7.51
CA ILE A 202 24.84 -12.66 8.80
C ILE A 202 25.44 -11.25 8.86
N CYS A 203 24.94 -10.44 9.76
CA CYS A 203 25.45 -9.10 10.01
C CYS A 203 26.60 -9.16 11.04
N ILE A 204 27.71 -8.53 10.70
CA ILE A 204 28.90 -8.36 11.58
C ILE A 204 29.27 -6.87 11.66
N PRO A 205 30.05 -6.43 12.67
CA PRO A 205 30.53 -5.06 12.68
C PRO A 205 31.34 -4.74 11.42
N LEU A 206 31.01 -3.61 10.77
CA LEU A 206 31.66 -3.19 9.52
C LEU A 206 33.20 -3.21 9.64
N SER A 207 33.73 -2.64 10.74
CA SER A 207 35.18 -2.60 11.02
C SER A 207 35.81 -4.00 11.15
N THR A 208 35.06 -4.98 11.65
CA THR A 208 35.51 -6.38 11.74
C THR A 208 35.49 -7.03 10.37
N GLY A 209 34.44 -6.78 9.59
CA GLY A 209 34.30 -7.30 8.22
C GLY A 209 35.38 -6.75 7.29
N GLN A 210 35.64 -5.46 7.32
CA GLN A 210 36.72 -4.83 6.55
C GLN A 210 38.10 -5.42 6.89
N LEU A 211 38.37 -5.69 8.18
CA LEU A 211 39.63 -6.29 8.58
C LEU A 211 39.80 -7.74 8.09
N ILE A 212 38.75 -8.57 8.23
CA ILE A 212 38.84 -10.01 7.99
C ILE A 212 38.66 -10.35 6.51
N TYR A 213 37.67 -9.73 5.84
CA TYR A 213 37.28 -10.10 4.47
C TYR A 213 37.87 -9.19 3.40
N SER A 214 38.19 -7.91 3.73
CA SER A 214 38.72 -6.94 2.77
C SER A 214 40.18 -6.56 3.04
N LYS A 215 40.88 -7.26 3.95
CA LYS A 215 42.29 -6.99 4.31
C LYS A 215 42.53 -5.53 4.72
N GLY A 216 41.53 -4.89 5.32
CA GLY A 216 41.58 -3.50 5.74
C GLY A 216 41.19 -2.46 4.66
N ASP A 217 40.76 -2.89 3.48
CA ASP A 217 40.17 -1.95 2.51
C ASP A 217 38.80 -1.47 3.00
N GLU A 218 38.63 -0.16 3.08
CA GLU A 218 37.46 0.51 3.66
C GLU A 218 36.32 0.74 2.64
N LYS A 219 36.29 -0.06 1.59
CA LYS A 219 35.24 -0.01 0.59
C LYS A 219 33.86 -0.32 1.20
N LEU A 220 32.88 0.48 0.83
CA LEU A 220 31.49 0.32 1.17
C LEU A 220 30.71 -0.09 -0.09
N SER A 221 29.81 -1.04 0.06
CA SER A 221 28.90 -1.44 -1.02
C SER A 221 27.70 -0.52 -1.11
N GLU A 222 27.25 0.00 0.04
CA GLU A 222 26.06 0.83 0.18
C GLU A 222 26.24 1.80 1.36
N ALA A 223 25.83 3.04 1.16
CA ALA A 223 25.57 3.98 2.23
C ALA A 223 24.09 4.38 2.19
N THR A 224 23.35 4.12 3.26
CA THR A 224 21.94 4.49 3.40
C THR A 224 21.82 5.69 4.30
N PHE A 225 21.07 6.69 3.89
CA PHE A 225 20.85 7.93 4.63
C PHE A 225 19.36 8.22 4.81
N VAL A 226 19.03 8.91 5.90
CA VAL A 226 17.69 9.42 6.17
C VAL A 226 17.71 10.93 5.99
N PHE A 227 16.75 11.46 5.25
CA PHE A 227 16.61 12.90 5.07
C PHE A 227 16.10 13.58 6.34
N GLN A 228 16.39 14.87 6.47
CA GLN A 228 15.76 15.72 7.48
C GLN A 228 14.24 15.80 7.25
N ASP A 229 13.48 16.00 8.33
CA ASP A 229 12.01 15.97 8.29
C ASP A 229 11.39 17.11 7.45
N ASN A 230 12.16 18.17 7.15
CA ASN A 230 11.77 19.31 6.34
C ASN A 230 12.11 19.15 4.84
N ILE A 231 12.80 18.08 4.45
CA ILE A 231 13.18 17.83 3.06
C ILE A 231 11.98 17.21 2.32
N THR A 232 11.67 17.79 1.17
CA THR A 232 10.67 17.29 0.25
C THR A 232 11.32 16.63 -0.97
N GLU A 233 10.55 15.88 -1.73
CA GLU A 233 11.03 15.24 -2.95
C GLU A 233 11.56 16.24 -4.00
N ASP A 234 11.08 17.47 -3.99
CA ASP A 234 11.52 18.53 -4.91
C ASP A 234 12.93 19.04 -4.56
N ASP A 235 13.40 18.83 -3.31
CA ASP A 235 14.74 19.21 -2.84
C ASP A 235 15.78 18.13 -3.17
N VAL A 236 15.36 16.87 -3.37
CA VAL A 236 16.27 15.73 -3.53
C VAL A 236 17.14 15.85 -4.80
N PRO A 237 16.65 16.27 -5.98
CA PRO A 237 17.50 16.42 -7.16
C PRO A 237 18.66 17.41 -6.94
N GLN A 238 18.44 18.49 -6.18
CA GLN A 238 19.48 19.46 -5.82
C GLN A 238 20.54 18.83 -4.91
N PHE A 239 20.08 18.07 -3.91
CA PHE A 239 20.98 17.30 -3.02
C PHE A 239 21.82 16.30 -3.82
N GLU A 240 21.20 15.49 -4.69
CA GLU A 240 21.91 14.50 -5.51
C GLU A 240 22.96 15.13 -6.41
N GLN A 241 22.63 16.23 -7.07
CA GLN A 241 23.58 16.96 -7.90
C GLN A 241 24.75 17.54 -7.10
N ALA A 242 24.47 18.13 -5.95
CA ALA A 242 25.49 18.67 -5.07
C ALA A 242 26.43 17.58 -4.53
N LEU A 243 25.86 16.46 -4.09
CA LEU A 243 26.61 15.29 -3.62
C LEU A 243 27.47 14.70 -4.74
N ARG A 244 26.93 14.51 -5.93
CA ARG A 244 27.66 14.01 -7.11
C ARG A 244 28.81 14.96 -7.48
N THR A 245 28.56 16.25 -7.48
CA THR A 245 29.60 17.28 -7.74
C THR A 245 30.72 17.22 -6.69
N ARG A 246 30.38 17.02 -5.44
CA ARG A 246 31.34 16.90 -4.34
C ARG A 246 32.20 15.64 -4.48
N MET A 247 31.56 14.51 -4.75
CA MET A 247 32.22 13.22 -4.93
C MET A 247 33.05 13.15 -6.21
N SER A 248 32.62 13.83 -7.28
CA SER A 248 33.37 13.91 -8.53
C SER A 248 34.73 14.58 -8.33
N LYS A 249 34.83 15.61 -7.51
CA LYS A 249 36.08 16.27 -7.14
C LYS A 249 37.01 15.36 -6.36
N LYS A 250 36.47 14.52 -5.47
CA LYS A 250 37.26 13.58 -4.67
C LYS A 250 37.77 12.41 -5.47
N TYR A 251 36.91 11.82 -6.30
CA TYR A 251 37.20 10.58 -7.01
C TYR A 251 37.64 10.77 -8.47
N GLY A 252 37.64 11.99 -9.01
CA GLY A 252 38.09 12.30 -10.39
C GLY A 252 37.23 11.63 -11.45
N PHE A 253 35.92 11.86 -11.44
CA PHE A 253 34.98 11.43 -12.47
C PHE A 253 34.11 12.60 -12.95
N SER A 254 33.47 12.49 -14.09
CA SER A 254 32.59 13.55 -14.58
C SER A 254 31.35 13.69 -13.68
N PRO A 255 30.95 14.91 -13.22
CA PRO A 255 29.70 15.10 -12.48
C PRO A 255 28.46 14.64 -13.22
N ASP A 256 28.53 14.56 -14.56
CA ASP A 256 27.42 14.12 -15.43
C ASP A 256 27.35 12.60 -15.57
N ASP A 257 28.34 11.86 -15.02
CA ASP A 257 28.36 10.40 -15.07
C ASP A 257 27.48 9.80 -13.98
N MET A 258 26.24 9.52 -14.34
CA MET A 258 25.23 8.94 -13.44
C MET A 258 25.55 7.50 -12.99
N SER A 259 26.46 6.81 -13.67
CA SER A 259 26.77 5.39 -13.42
C SER A 259 27.76 5.19 -12.28
N VAL A 260 28.51 6.24 -11.90
CA VAL A 260 29.54 6.15 -10.84
C VAL A 260 28.93 5.94 -9.47
N PHE A 261 27.96 6.78 -9.13
CA PHE A 261 27.19 6.63 -7.89
C PHE A 261 25.71 6.57 -8.25
N TYR A 262 25.14 5.38 -8.10
CA TYR A 262 23.72 5.20 -8.23
C TYR A 262 23.04 5.57 -6.91
N ILE A 263 22.21 6.61 -6.96
CA ILE A 263 21.45 7.07 -5.80
C ILE A 263 20.03 6.54 -5.94
N TRP A 264 19.65 5.66 -5.03
CA TRP A 264 18.29 5.13 -4.92
C TRP A 264 17.49 6.00 -3.98
N ASN A 265 16.44 6.64 -4.47
CA ASN A 265 15.58 7.54 -3.70
C ASN A 265 14.25 6.88 -3.38
N ASN A 266 14.04 6.54 -2.11
CA ASN A 266 12.80 5.90 -1.67
C ASN A 266 11.59 6.84 -1.70
N MET A 267 11.78 8.17 -1.53
CA MET A 267 10.69 9.15 -1.62
C MET A 267 10.09 9.17 -3.03
N GLU A 268 10.94 9.20 -4.06
CA GLU A 268 10.51 9.19 -5.46
C GLU A 268 9.80 7.89 -5.83
N ASN A 269 10.34 6.75 -5.39
CA ASN A 269 9.71 5.45 -5.60
C ASN A 269 8.35 5.38 -4.91
N TYR A 270 8.25 5.84 -3.67
CA TYR A 270 6.99 5.91 -2.94
C TYR A 270 5.95 6.78 -3.68
N LYS A 271 6.34 7.97 -4.14
CA LYS A 271 5.47 8.85 -4.93
C LYS A 271 5.01 8.20 -6.22
N SER A 272 5.92 7.55 -6.95
CA SER A 272 5.62 6.84 -8.18
C SER A 272 4.58 5.75 -7.95
N VAL A 273 4.77 4.92 -6.91
CA VAL A 273 3.81 3.89 -6.50
C VAL A 273 2.47 4.51 -6.10
N MET A 274 2.48 5.58 -5.29
CA MET A 274 1.26 6.29 -4.90
C MET A 274 0.51 6.92 -6.07
N THR A 275 1.24 7.39 -7.09
CA THR A 275 0.63 7.93 -8.32
C THR A 275 -0.10 6.84 -9.09
N VAL A 276 0.49 5.65 -9.21
CA VAL A 276 -0.17 4.48 -9.81
C VAL A 276 -1.44 4.10 -9.04
N PHE A 277 -1.37 4.04 -7.69
CA PHE A 277 -2.58 3.76 -6.88
C PHE A 277 -3.65 4.83 -7.01
N ARG A 278 -3.26 6.10 -7.11
CA ARG A 278 -4.22 7.18 -7.37
C ARG A 278 -4.91 7.01 -8.73
N ALA A 279 -4.15 6.68 -9.78
CA ALA A 279 -4.70 6.40 -11.10
C ALA A 279 -5.64 5.19 -11.08
N LEU A 280 -5.26 4.10 -10.41
CA LEU A 280 -6.12 2.93 -10.22
C LEU A 280 -7.41 3.27 -9.47
N THR A 281 -7.32 4.05 -8.41
CA THR A 281 -8.50 4.49 -7.65
C THR A 281 -9.45 5.33 -8.50
N ILE A 282 -8.92 6.26 -9.31
CA ILE A 282 -9.73 7.05 -10.25
C ILE A 282 -10.41 6.14 -11.29
N PHE A 283 -9.68 5.15 -11.81
CA PHE A 283 -10.21 4.17 -12.77
C PHE A 283 -11.35 3.33 -12.16
N ILE A 284 -11.19 2.86 -10.92
CA ILE A 284 -12.22 2.13 -10.18
C ILE A 284 -13.46 3.00 -9.97
N TRP A 285 -13.30 4.27 -9.60
CA TRP A 285 -14.41 5.20 -9.48
C TRP A 285 -15.13 5.41 -10.82
N MET A 286 -14.40 5.49 -11.91
CA MET A 286 -14.97 5.63 -13.26
C MET A 286 -15.85 4.42 -13.64
N ILE A 287 -15.37 3.20 -13.41
CA ILE A 287 -16.13 1.97 -13.61
C ILE A 287 -17.35 1.93 -12.67
N GLY A 288 -17.15 2.22 -11.38
CA GLY A 288 -18.22 2.21 -10.39
C GLY A 288 -19.35 3.20 -10.70
N ILE A 289 -19.01 4.42 -11.09
CA ILE A 289 -20.01 5.41 -11.54
C ILE A 289 -20.71 4.94 -12.82
N GLY A 290 -19.97 4.37 -13.78
CA GLY A 290 -20.54 3.82 -15.01
C GLY A 290 -21.55 2.71 -14.73
N THR A 291 -21.25 1.76 -13.86
CA THR A 291 -22.16 0.67 -13.46
C THR A 291 -23.38 1.18 -12.69
N LEU A 292 -23.18 2.17 -11.80
CA LEU A 292 -24.27 2.84 -11.11
C LEU A 292 -25.20 3.58 -12.08
N MET A 293 -24.68 4.23 -13.11
CA MET A 293 -25.49 4.90 -14.13
C MET A 293 -26.42 3.90 -14.84
N ALA A 294 -25.96 2.70 -15.13
CA ALA A 294 -26.84 1.65 -15.68
C ALA A 294 -27.96 1.29 -14.69
N GLY A 295 -27.66 1.17 -13.40
CA GLY A 295 -28.64 0.98 -12.33
C GLY A 295 -29.65 2.13 -12.23
N ILE A 296 -29.18 3.39 -12.30
CA ILE A 296 -30.00 4.60 -12.28
C ILE A 296 -31.03 4.59 -13.42
N VAL A 297 -30.61 4.25 -14.65
CA VAL A 297 -31.50 4.15 -15.81
C VAL A 297 -32.57 3.07 -15.59
N GLY A 298 -32.18 1.93 -15.00
CA GLY A 298 -33.11 0.86 -14.62
C GLY A 298 -34.17 1.35 -13.63
N VAL A 299 -33.76 2.01 -12.54
CA VAL A 299 -34.68 2.58 -11.54
C VAL A 299 -35.58 3.64 -12.16
N ALA A 300 -35.02 4.57 -12.95
CA ALA A 300 -35.80 5.62 -13.62
C ALA A 300 -36.88 5.04 -14.55
N ASN A 301 -36.56 4.01 -15.32
CA ASN A 301 -37.53 3.34 -16.22
C ASN A 301 -38.67 2.71 -15.43
N ILE A 302 -38.39 2.05 -14.33
CA ILE A 302 -39.46 1.44 -13.50
C ILE A 302 -40.31 2.51 -12.84
N MET A 303 -39.69 3.52 -12.26
CA MET A 303 -40.43 4.62 -11.66
C MET A 303 -41.33 5.34 -12.69
N LEU A 304 -40.92 5.42 -13.96
CA LEU A 304 -41.75 5.98 -15.02
C LEU A 304 -43.01 5.11 -15.28
N VAL A 305 -42.87 3.78 -15.25
CA VAL A 305 -43.99 2.85 -15.39
C VAL A 305 -44.90 2.96 -14.16
N THR A 306 -44.33 2.93 -12.95
CA THR A 306 -45.10 3.07 -11.70
C THR A 306 -45.90 4.37 -11.64
N VAL A 307 -45.29 5.49 -12.07
CA VAL A 307 -46.02 6.76 -12.17
C VAL A 307 -47.18 6.70 -13.16
N ARG A 308 -47.04 5.99 -14.27
CA ARG A 308 -48.16 5.78 -15.22
C ARG A 308 -49.26 4.93 -14.60
N GLU A 309 -48.93 3.81 -13.96
CA GLU A 309 -49.88 2.91 -13.31
C GLU A 309 -50.66 3.66 -12.19
N ARG A 310 -49.99 4.61 -11.48
CA ARG A 310 -50.62 5.40 -10.41
C ARG A 310 -51.12 6.78 -10.83
N THR A 311 -51.29 7.01 -12.15
CA THR A 311 -51.72 8.33 -12.66
C THR A 311 -53.08 8.76 -12.07
N PHE A 312 -54.01 7.84 -11.90
CA PHE A 312 -55.29 8.08 -11.27
C PHE A 312 -55.22 8.53 -9.80
N GLU A 313 -54.42 7.82 -9.00
CA GLU A 313 -54.21 8.19 -7.59
C GLU A 313 -53.57 9.57 -7.45
N ILE A 314 -52.56 9.85 -8.31
CA ILE A 314 -51.90 11.16 -8.38
C ILE A 314 -52.90 12.26 -8.78
N GLY A 315 -53.81 11.96 -9.71
CA GLY A 315 -54.89 12.82 -10.14
C GLY A 315 -55.84 13.19 -9.00
N ILE A 316 -56.28 12.19 -8.22
CA ILE A 316 -57.13 12.40 -7.04
C ILE A 316 -56.43 13.28 -6.00
N ARG A 317 -55.18 12.96 -5.68
CA ARG A 317 -54.40 13.76 -4.67
C ARG A 317 -54.28 15.24 -5.11
N LYS A 318 -54.07 15.50 -6.41
CA LYS A 318 -54.03 16.85 -6.96
C LYS A 318 -55.42 17.54 -6.95
N ALA A 319 -56.49 16.80 -7.22
CA ALA A 319 -57.85 17.30 -7.11
C ALA A 319 -58.20 17.72 -5.68
N LEU A 320 -57.68 17.02 -4.69
CA LEU A 320 -57.79 17.31 -3.26
C LEU A 320 -56.86 18.44 -2.78
N GLY A 321 -56.06 19.06 -3.68
CA GLY A 321 -55.24 20.23 -3.36
C GLY A 321 -53.76 19.93 -3.08
N ALA A 322 -53.25 18.74 -3.38
CA ALA A 322 -51.82 18.45 -3.22
C ALA A 322 -50.96 19.29 -4.16
N SER A 323 -49.99 19.97 -3.61
CA SER A 323 -49.07 20.81 -4.41
C SER A 323 -48.18 19.95 -5.31
N PRO A 324 -47.77 20.40 -6.49
CA PRO A 324 -46.84 19.67 -7.37
C PRO A 324 -45.53 19.30 -6.68
N ARG A 325 -45.05 20.13 -5.77
CA ARG A 325 -43.84 19.87 -4.98
C ARG A 325 -44.01 18.66 -4.02
N SER A 326 -45.19 18.51 -3.42
CA SER A 326 -45.50 17.38 -2.56
C SER A 326 -45.48 16.06 -3.33
N VAL A 327 -46.04 16.02 -4.56
CA VAL A 327 -46.02 14.86 -5.44
C VAL A 327 -44.57 14.50 -5.86
N VAL A 328 -43.80 15.50 -6.24
CA VAL A 328 -42.37 15.31 -6.58
C VAL A 328 -41.60 14.76 -5.39
N GLY A 329 -41.80 15.34 -4.20
CA GLY A 329 -41.11 14.86 -2.99
C GLY A 329 -41.43 13.42 -2.63
N MET A 330 -42.69 12.99 -2.81
CA MET A 330 -43.10 11.61 -2.54
C MET A 330 -42.40 10.63 -3.50
N ILE A 331 -42.36 10.91 -4.81
CA ILE A 331 -41.73 10.02 -5.80
C ILE A 331 -40.21 10.02 -5.66
N LEU A 332 -39.59 11.15 -5.33
CA LEU A 332 -38.17 11.21 -5.01
C LEU A 332 -37.84 10.40 -3.77
N ALA A 333 -38.64 10.50 -2.72
CA ALA A 333 -38.46 9.70 -1.50
C ALA A 333 -38.56 8.21 -1.79
N GLU A 334 -39.53 7.78 -2.61
CA GLU A 334 -39.68 6.38 -3.02
C GLU A 334 -38.44 5.88 -3.80
N ALA A 335 -37.95 6.66 -4.78
CA ALA A 335 -36.74 6.31 -5.51
C ALA A 335 -35.50 6.21 -4.63
N VAL A 336 -35.32 7.18 -3.70
CA VAL A 336 -34.19 7.17 -2.76
C VAL A 336 -34.27 5.98 -1.81
N VAL A 337 -35.44 5.64 -1.29
CA VAL A 337 -35.61 4.50 -0.39
C VAL A 337 -35.29 3.17 -1.10
N ILE A 338 -35.78 2.98 -2.32
CA ILE A 338 -35.49 1.80 -3.14
C ILE A 338 -33.99 1.69 -3.38
N THR A 339 -33.37 2.78 -3.84
CA THR A 339 -31.95 2.82 -4.15
C THR A 339 -31.11 2.59 -2.91
N ALA A 340 -31.47 3.20 -1.77
CA ALA A 340 -30.79 3.02 -0.50
C ALA A 340 -30.89 1.58 0.02
N LEU A 341 -32.07 0.97 -0.05
CA LEU A 341 -32.28 -0.42 0.41
C LEU A 341 -31.40 -1.41 -0.38
N PHE A 342 -31.49 -1.39 -1.70
CA PHE A 342 -30.74 -2.30 -2.54
C PHE A 342 -29.25 -1.97 -2.56
N GLY A 343 -28.87 -0.70 -2.51
CA GLY A 343 -27.49 -0.28 -2.39
C GLY A 343 -26.86 -0.71 -1.07
N TYR A 344 -27.60 -0.64 0.03
CA TYR A 344 -27.14 -1.14 1.32
C TYR A 344 -26.93 -2.66 1.31
N ILE A 345 -27.84 -3.41 0.66
CA ILE A 345 -27.66 -4.86 0.48
C ILE A 345 -26.39 -5.14 -0.33
N GLY A 346 -26.15 -4.41 -1.43
CA GLY A 346 -24.94 -4.54 -2.25
C GLY A 346 -23.67 -4.21 -1.44
N MET A 347 -23.73 -3.15 -0.62
CA MET A 347 -22.62 -2.75 0.27
C MET A 347 -22.32 -3.85 1.30
N CYS A 348 -23.32 -4.35 2.02
CA CYS A 348 -23.13 -5.42 2.99
C CYS A 348 -22.57 -6.70 2.36
N ALA A 349 -23.04 -7.05 1.16
CA ALA A 349 -22.51 -8.20 0.42
C ALA A 349 -21.04 -7.98 0.03
N GLY A 350 -20.68 -6.78 -0.46
CA GLY A 350 -19.30 -6.42 -0.81
C GLY A 350 -18.36 -6.46 0.38
N VAL A 351 -18.77 -5.86 1.50
CA VAL A 351 -17.99 -5.90 2.77
C VAL A 351 -17.85 -7.34 3.26
N GLY A 352 -18.91 -8.14 3.19
CA GLY A 352 -18.89 -9.55 3.60
C GLY A 352 -17.92 -10.39 2.77
N VAL A 353 -17.86 -10.17 1.44
CA VAL A 353 -16.89 -10.83 0.57
C VAL A 353 -15.47 -10.41 0.90
N MET A 354 -15.20 -9.11 1.09
CA MET A 354 -13.86 -8.60 1.42
C MET A 354 -13.38 -9.09 2.79
N GLU A 355 -14.25 -9.13 3.78
CA GLU A 355 -13.94 -9.72 5.09
C GLU A 355 -13.68 -11.23 5.00
N GLY A 356 -14.45 -11.95 4.18
CA GLY A 356 -14.20 -13.38 3.90
C GLY A 356 -12.84 -13.61 3.26
N VAL A 357 -12.45 -12.79 2.29
CA VAL A 357 -11.12 -12.82 1.66
C VAL A 357 -10.04 -12.52 2.70
N ASN A 358 -10.23 -11.50 3.55
CA ASN A 358 -9.29 -11.15 4.59
C ASN A 358 -9.05 -12.30 5.58
N ARG A 359 -10.11 -12.94 6.04
CA ARG A 359 -10.00 -14.12 6.93
C ARG A 359 -9.30 -15.28 6.27
N TYR A 360 -9.60 -15.56 5.00
CA TYR A 360 -8.93 -16.59 4.23
C TYR A 360 -7.43 -16.33 4.11
N LEU A 361 -7.03 -15.08 3.82
CA LEU A 361 -5.62 -14.70 3.74
C LEU A 361 -4.90 -14.85 5.09
N ILE A 362 -5.52 -14.47 6.21
CA ILE A 362 -4.93 -14.60 7.54
C ILE A 362 -4.73 -16.09 7.90
N THR A 363 -5.71 -16.95 7.62
CA THR A 363 -5.61 -18.38 7.89
C THR A 363 -4.55 -19.06 7.03
N THR A 364 -4.50 -18.72 5.73
CA THR A 364 -3.52 -19.30 4.80
C THR A 364 -2.09 -18.81 5.09
N ALA A 365 -1.93 -17.56 5.52
CA ALA A 365 -0.63 -17.02 5.92
C ALA A 365 -0.07 -17.74 7.16
N SER A 366 -0.92 -18.19 8.08
CA SER A 366 -0.49 -18.95 9.27
C SER A 366 -0.07 -20.40 8.93
N GLU A 367 -0.60 -20.97 7.85
CA GLU A 367 -0.24 -22.34 7.39
C GLU A 367 0.98 -22.32 6.44
N ALA A 368 1.24 -21.21 5.76
CA ALA A 368 2.33 -21.06 4.77
C ALA A 368 3.73 -20.89 5.39
N ASP A 369 3.87 -20.87 6.71
CA ASP A 369 5.16 -20.82 7.43
C ASP A 369 6.01 -22.12 7.23
N SER A 370 5.52 -23.04 6.39
CA SER A 370 6.15 -24.34 6.11
C SER A 370 6.77 -24.48 4.70
N GLY A 371 7.19 -23.41 4.02
CA GLY A 371 8.28 -23.59 3.06
C GLY A 371 8.01 -23.38 1.57
N GLY A 372 7.58 -22.20 1.16
CA GLY A 372 7.61 -21.82 -0.25
C GLY A 372 8.08 -20.36 -0.44
N ILE A 373 8.99 -20.15 -1.39
CA ILE A 373 9.56 -18.83 -1.74
C ILE A 373 8.46 -17.78 -2.07
N PHE A 374 7.28 -18.23 -2.53
CA PHE A 374 6.12 -17.39 -2.83
C PHE A 374 5.15 -17.17 -1.66
N SER A 375 5.28 -17.91 -0.56
CA SER A 375 4.39 -17.80 0.61
C SER A 375 4.68 -16.59 1.49
N SER A 376 5.87 -16.02 1.38
CA SER A 376 6.32 -14.90 2.21
C SER A 376 5.91 -13.51 1.66
N ILE A 377 5.54 -13.41 0.38
CA ILE A 377 5.20 -12.13 -0.25
C ILE A 377 3.68 -11.99 -0.30
N SER A 378 3.10 -11.48 0.75
CA SER A 378 1.70 -11.10 0.74
C SER A 378 1.55 -9.73 0.06
N PHE A 379 1.36 -9.74 -1.27
CA PHE A 379 1.04 -8.52 -2.03
C PHE A 379 -0.35 -7.96 -1.69
N PHE A 380 -1.16 -8.72 -0.98
CA PHE A 380 -2.52 -8.37 -0.64
C PHE A 380 -2.75 -8.58 0.86
N LYS A 381 -2.93 -7.50 1.58
CA LYS A 381 -3.09 -7.52 3.03
C LYS A 381 -4.15 -6.53 3.45
N ASP A 382 -4.94 -6.94 4.44
CA ASP A 382 -5.94 -6.09 5.09
C ASP A 382 -6.81 -5.31 4.07
N PRO A 383 -7.62 -6.02 3.26
CA PRO A 383 -8.50 -5.39 2.27
C PRO A 383 -9.70 -4.69 2.92
N THR A 384 -9.57 -4.27 4.17
CA THR A 384 -10.62 -3.58 4.90
C THR A 384 -10.95 -2.25 4.23
N LEU A 385 -12.23 -1.94 4.26
CA LEU A 385 -12.74 -0.70 3.71
C LEU A 385 -12.53 0.41 4.73
N ASP A 386 -11.79 1.43 4.34
CA ASP A 386 -11.72 2.67 5.10
C ASP A 386 -13.14 3.26 5.23
N ILE A 387 -13.44 3.80 6.40
CA ILE A 387 -14.71 4.47 6.68
C ILE A 387 -15.02 5.56 5.64
N THR A 388 -13.99 6.19 5.10
CA THR A 388 -14.09 7.19 4.03
C THR A 388 -14.71 6.60 2.76
N ILE A 389 -14.39 5.34 2.42
CA ILE A 389 -14.95 4.64 1.26
C ILE A 389 -16.44 4.34 1.49
N VAL A 390 -16.79 3.87 2.68
CA VAL A 390 -18.18 3.57 3.05
C VAL A 390 -19.04 4.83 3.01
N VAL A 391 -18.55 5.93 3.57
CA VAL A 391 -19.25 7.22 3.55
C VAL A 391 -19.38 7.75 2.13
N SER A 392 -18.32 7.73 1.32
CA SER A 392 -18.37 8.20 -0.06
C SER A 392 -19.31 7.37 -0.92
N ALA A 393 -19.31 6.04 -0.78
CA ALA A 393 -20.25 5.15 -1.48
C ALA A 393 -21.70 5.44 -1.07
N THR A 394 -21.95 5.72 0.23
CA THR A 394 -23.29 6.11 0.72
C THR A 394 -23.75 7.43 0.12
N VAL A 395 -22.89 8.43 0.05
CA VAL A 395 -23.21 9.73 -0.58
C VAL A 395 -23.53 9.55 -2.06
N VAL A 396 -22.71 8.81 -2.78
CA VAL A 396 -22.93 8.49 -4.20
C VAL A 396 -24.26 7.77 -4.40
N LEU A 397 -24.61 6.83 -3.52
CA LEU A 397 -25.87 6.11 -3.54
C LEU A 397 -27.08 7.02 -3.39
N ILE A 398 -27.04 7.95 -2.43
CA ILE A 398 -28.13 8.93 -2.22
C ILE A 398 -28.28 9.84 -3.46
N VAL A 399 -27.18 10.34 -3.98
CA VAL A 399 -27.17 11.17 -5.18
C VAL A 399 -27.73 10.40 -6.38
N ALA A 400 -27.36 9.14 -6.55
CA ALA A 400 -27.88 8.24 -7.59
C ALA A 400 -29.40 8.07 -7.47
N GLY A 401 -29.93 7.85 -6.26
CA GLY A 401 -31.37 7.75 -6.00
C GLY A 401 -32.14 9.00 -6.35
N VAL A 402 -31.61 10.18 -6.02
CA VAL A 402 -32.21 11.48 -6.38
C VAL A 402 -32.22 11.66 -7.90
N ILE A 403 -31.13 11.36 -8.59
CA ILE A 403 -31.04 11.45 -10.06
C ILE A 403 -32.04 10.50 -10.73
N ALA A 404 -32.10 9.24 -10.27
CA ALA A 404 -33.03 8.24 -10.77
C ALA A 404 -34.48 8.65 -10.64
N GLY A 405 -34.87 9.25 -9.50
CA GLY A 405 -36.23 9.69 -9.20
C GLY A 405 -36.61 11.01 -9.86
N TYR A 406 -35.65 11.84 -10.28
CA TYR A 406 -35.96 13.21 -10.74
C TYR A 406 -36.81 13.27 -12.02
N ILE A 407 -36.48 12.47 -13.04
CA ILE A 407 -37.22 12.45 -14.30
C ILE A 407 -38.66 11.95 -14.10
N PRO A 408 -38.90 10.78 -13.43
CA PRO A 408 -40.26 10.31 -13.13
C PRO A 408 -41.06 11.31 -12.30
N ALA A 409 -40.44 11.87 -11.25
CA ALA A 409 -41.11 12.83 -10.38
C ALA A 409 -41.57 14.11 -11.12
N ARG A 410 -40.72 14.62 -12.02
CA ARG A 410 -41.07 15.76 -12.84
C ARG A 410 -42.23 15.45 -13.83
N ARG A 411 -42.28 14.22 -14.37
CA ARG A 411 -43.40 13.77 -15.23
C ARG A 411 -44.69 13.65 -14.43
N ALA A 412 -44.68 13.07 -13.26
CA ALA A 412 -45.85 12.99 -12.39
C ALA A 412 -46.40 14.36 -11.99
N ALA A 413 -45.52 15.33 -11.74
CA ALA A 413 -45.95 16.70 -11.45
C ALA A 413 -46.68 17.39 -12.61
N ARG A 414 -46.42 16.97 -13.85
CA ARG A 414 -47.05 17.56 -15.06
C ARG A 414 -48.36 16.90 -15.47
N VAL A 415 -48.77 15.79 -14.85
CA VAL A 415 -50.04 15.13 -15.10
C VAL A 415 -51.19 16.12 -14.84
N LYS A 416 -52.08 16.31 -15.86
CA LYS A 416 -53.25 17.16 -15.71
C LYS A 416 -54.35 16.38 -15.01
N THR A 417 -54.94 16.96 -13.99
CA THR A 417 -55.96 16.35 -13.14
C THR A 417 -57.19 15.85 -13.96
N ILE A 418 -57.57 16.59 -15.01
CA ILE A 418 -58.71 16.28 -15.85
C ILE A 418 -58.42 15.02 -16.72
N ASP A 419 -57.20 14.94 -17.29
CA ASP A 419 -56.83 13.80 -18.14
C ASP A 419 -56.71 12.54 -17.31
N ALA A 420 -56.16 12.63 -16.09
CA ALA A 420 -55.98 11.50 -15.16
C ALA A 420 -57.31 10.90 -14.68
N LEU A 421 -58.37 11.69 -14.61
CA LEU A 421 -59.68 11.19 -14.17
C LEU A 421 -60.53 10.67 -15.36
N ARG A 422 -60.25 11.11 -16.59
CA ARG A 422 -60.99 10.69 -17.77
C ARG A 422 -60.54 9.31 -18.34
N ASP A 423 -59.25 8.99 -18.21
CA ASP A 423 -58.68 7.72 -18.72
C ASP A 423 -59.12 6.50 -17.88
N SER A 424 -59.92 6.68 -16.82
CA SER A 424 -60.43 5.63 -15.93
C SER A 424 -61.92 5.32 -16.16
N LEU A 425 -62.56 6.05 -17.03
CA LEU A 425 -63.93 5.80 -17.48
C LEU A 425 -63.93 5.13 -18.85
#